data_689316445be119aa1cbeb4a56fa36199
#
_entry.id   689316445be119aa1cbeb4a56fa36199
#
_cell.length_a   1.000
_cell.length_b   1.000
_cell.length_c   1.000
_cell.angle_alpha   90.00
_cell.angle_beta   90.00
_cell.angle_gamma   90.00
#
_symmetry.space_group_name_H-M   'P 1'
#
loop_
_entity.id
_entity.type
_entity.pdbx_description
1 polymer ?
#
loop_
_entity_poly.entity_id
_entity_poly.type
_entity_poly.pdbx_seq_one_letter_code
_entity_poly.pdbx_strand_id
1 'polypeptide(L)'
;PMQGLIIGGGIALVFAGIFAPGANLPTDECLAATCVIPIAIGSGMNATTAIALAVPVGLLGSFVTNLRKVINTYFVAKANKYAEEGNADAIWRCATIYPALLAIPLLFLPVFIINMVGQDVVINIMKALPTFVTHGLEVAGGVLPALGFALIMNMIGKNKLIPFVFLGYIVVSVG
;
A
#
# COMPACT_ATOMS: atom_id res chain seq x y z
N PRO A 1 8.00 -6.50 18.21
CA PRO A 1 8.75 -5.88 17.10
C PRO A 1 8.86 -6.82 15.90
N MET A 2 9.18 -8.10 16.11
CA MET A 2 9.36 -9.08 15.02
C MET A 2 8.10 -9.28 14.17
N GLN A 3 6.94 -9.33 14.80
CA GLN A 3 5.65 -9.52 14.12
C GLN A 3 5.34 -8.42 13.10
N GLY A 4 5.65 -7.15 13.45
CA GLY A 4 5.49 -6.02 12.52
C GLY A 4 6.38 -6.11 11.29
N LEU A 5 7.61 -6.64 11.44
CA LEU A 5 8.53 -6.86 10.32
C LEU A 5 8.03 -7.98 9.39
N ILE A 6 7.49 -9.07 9.95
CA ILE A 6 6.94 -10.17 9.16
C ILE A 6 5.72 -9.71 8.37
N ILE A 7 4.80 -9.00 9.01
CA ILE A 7 3.60 -8.47 8.34
C ILE A 7 3.98 -7.44 7.28
N GLY A 8 4.85 -6.49 7.64
CA GLY A 8 5.31 -5.44 6.72
C GLY A 8 6.07 -5.99 5.52
N GLY A 9 6.95 -6.97 5.74
CA GLY A 9 7.66 -7.66 4.64
C GLY A 9 6.69 -8.43 3.74
N GLY A 10 5.69 -9.11 4.30
CA GLY A 10 4.66 -9.79 3.54
C GLY A 10 3.82 -8.83 2.70
N ILE A 11 3.40 -7.70 3.27
CA ILE A 11 2.68 -6.64 2.56
C ILE A 11 3.55 -6.08 1.42
N ALA A 12 4.81 -5.75 1.70
CA ALA A 12 5.73 -5.25 0.69
C ALA A 12 5.91 -6.23 -0.48
N LEU A 13 5.99 -7.54 -0.21
CA LEU A 13 6.06 -8.55 -1.26
C LEU A 13 4.79 -8.64 -2.10
N VAL A 14 3.61 -8.55 -1.48
CA VAL A 14 2.32 -8.55 -2.19
C VAL A 14 2.24 -7.38 -3.16
N PHE A 15 2.63 -6.18 -2.71
CA PHE A 15 2.53 -4.97 -3.51
C PHE A 15 3.75 -4.72 -4.42
N ALA A 16 4.86 -5.41 -4.21
CA ALA A 16 6.09 -5.23 -4.99
C ALA A 16 5.92 -5.49 -6.50
N GLY A 17 4.97 -6.37 -6.89
CA GLY A 17 4.63 -6.64 -8.29
C GLY A 17 3.68 -5.63 -8.91
N ILE A 18 3.16 -4.68 -8.14
CA ILE A 18 2.20 -3.70 -8.62
C ILE A 18 2.95 -2.47 -9.14
N PHE A 19 3.30 -2.52 -10.40
CA PHE A 19 3.87 -1.37 -11.11
C PHE A 19 2.73 -0.55 -11.73
N ALA A 20 2.80 0.76 -11.59
CA ALA A 20 1.83 1.69 -12.16
C ALA A 20 2.40 2.40 -13.40
N PRO A 21 2.39 1.78 -14.58
CA PRO A 21 2.74 2.48 -15.81
C PRO A 21 1.58 3.42 -16.19
N GLY A 22 1.82 4.72 -16.14
CA GLY A 22 0.88 5.72 -16.63
C GLY A 22 -0.32 5.98 -15.72
N ALA A 23 -1.53 5.91 -16.28
CA ALA A 23 -2.79 6.24 -15.61
C ALA A 23 -3.37 5.10 -14.75
N ASN A 24 -2.66 3.99 -14.61
CA ASN A 24 -3.13 2.87 -13.81
C ASN A 24 -3.20 3.27 -12.32
N LEU A 25 -4.19 2.74 -11.62
CA LEU A 25 -4.46 3.02 -10.22
C LEU A 25 -3.73 1.98 -9.35
N PRO A 26 -2.50 2.25 -8.89
CA PRO A 26 -1.84 1.30 -8.01
C PRO A 26 -2.56 1.27 -6.67
N THR A 27 -2.66 0.10 -6.09
CA THR A 27 -3.03 -0.06 -4.69
C THR A 27 -2.03 0.70 -3.82
N ASP A 28 -2.52 1.39 -2.79
CA ASP A 28 -1.68 2.18 -1.89
C ASP A 28 -1.10 1.27 -0.78
N GLU A 29 0.12 0.77 -1.02
CA GLU A 29 0.83 -0.08 -0.07
C GLU A 29 1.15 0.64 1.25
N CYS A 30 1.45 1.94 1.16
CA CYS A 30 1.82 2.74 2.32
C CYS A 30 0.62 2.88 3.28
N LEU A 31 -0.55 3.17 2.73
CA LEU A 31 -1.77 3.28 3.52
C LEU A 31 -2.21 1.90 4.03
N ALA A 32 -2.07 0.84 3.23
CA ALA A 32 -2.32 -0.52 3.68
C ALA A 32 -1.43 -0.91 4.87
N ALA A 33 -0.13 -0.69 4.78
CA ALA A 33 0.81 -1.03 5.84
C ALA A 33 0.57 -0.21 7.12
N THR A 34 0.39 1.11 6.99
CA THR A 34 0.19 2.01 8.14
C THR A 34 -1.13 1.77 8.87
N CYS A 35 -2.15 1.23 8.20
CA CYS A 35 -3.40 0.86 8.83
C CYS A 35 -3.37 -0.57 9.39
N VAL A 36 -2.89 -1.53 8.61
CA VAL A 36 -3.03 -2.95 8.96
C VAL A 36 -2.02 -3.40 10.01
N ILE A 37 -0.77 -2.94 9.97
CA ILE A 37 0.27 -3.40 10.90
C ILE A 37 -0.09 -3.08 12.36
N PRO A 38 -0.44 -1.83 12.74
CA PRO A 38 -0.81 -1.51 14.11
C PRO A 38 -2.04 -2.27 14.58
N ILE A 39 -3.05 -2.40 13.71
CA ILE A 39 -4.29 -3.13 14.01
C ILE A 39 -3.98 -4.61 14.26
N ALA A 40 -3.19 -5.24 13.39
CA ALA A 40 -2.85 -6.66 13.52
C ALA A 40 -2.06 -6.95 14.79
N ILE A 41 -1.14 -6.06 15.17
CA ILE A 41 -0.36 -6.19 16.42
C ILE A 41 -1.28 -5.99 17.62
N GLY A 42 -2.13 -4.97 17.63
CA GLY A 42 -3.02 -4.66 18.73
C GLY A 42 -4.13 -5.69 18.94
N SER A 43 -4.62 -6.30 17.86
CA SER A 43 -5.65 -7.36 17.91
C SER A 43 -5.11 -8.77 18.10
N GLY A 44 -3.78 -8.96 18.09
CA GLY A 44 -3.15 -10.29 18.14
C GLY A 44 -3.43 -11.16 16.92
N MET A 45 -3.70 -10.55 15.77
CA MET A 45 -4.04 -11.22 14.53
C MET A 45 -2.85 -12.01 13.96
N ASN A 46 -3.12 -13.15 13.30
CA ASN A 46 -2.10 -13.92 12.59
C ASN A 46 -1.55 -13.09 11.40
N ALA A 47 -0.24 -13.22 11.14
CA ALA A 47 0.45 -12.47 10.10
C ALA A 47 -0.15 -12.73 8.70
N THR A 48 -0.53 -13.96 8.38
CA THR A 48 -1.15 -14.31 7.09
C THR A 48 -2.49 -13.63 6.88
N THR A 49 -3.33 -13.61 7.90
CA THR A 49 -4.63 -12.90 7.87
C THR A 49 -4.44 -11.39 7.72
N ALA A 50 -3.46 -10.82 8.42
CA ALA A 50 -3.12 -9.41 8.31
C ALA A 50 -2.67 -9.03 6.88
N ILE A 51 -1.80 -9.85 6.27
CA ILE A 51 -1.34 -9.66 4.88
C ILE A 51 -2.53 -9.72 3.90
N ALA A 52 -3.45 -10.66 4.08
CA ALA A 52 -4.65 -10.75 3.23
C ALA A 52 -5.55 -9.51 3.35
N LEU A 53 -5.71 -8.97 4.57
CA LEU A 53 -6.49 -7.75 4.81
C LEU A 53 -5.83 -6.49 4.24
N ALA A 54 -4.52 -6.49 4.02
CA ALA A 54 -3.82 -5.36 3.42
C ALA A 54 -4.28 -5.07 1.98
N VAL A 55 -4.71 -6.11 1.24
CA VAL A 55 -5.15 -5.94 -0.16
C VAL A 55 -6.41 -5.07 -0.27
N PRO A 56 -7.53 -5.37 0.39
CA PRO A 56 -8.71 -4.52 0.33
C PRO A 56 -8.46 -3.12 0.94
N VAL A 57 -7.64 -3.02 1.98
CA VAL A 57 -7.27 -1.72 2.57
C VAL A 57 -6.44 -0.89 1.60
N GLY A 58 -5.48 -1.50 0.88
CA GLY A 58 -4.71 -0.85 -0.16
C GLY A 58 -5.57 -0.38 -1.35
N LEU A 59 -6.57 -1.16 -1.74
CA LEU A 59 -7.55 -0.75 -2.74
C LEU A 59 -8.35 0.49 -2.29
N LEU A 60 -8.81 0.52 -1.04
CA LEU A 60 -9.46 1.72 -0.48
C LEU A 60 -8.50 2.91 -0.43
N GLY A 61 -7.22 2.67 -0.10
CA GLY A 61 -6.17 3.70 -0.14
C GLY A 61 -5.98 4.31 -1.52
N SER A 62 -6.16 3.52 -2.58
CA SER A 62 -6.07 4.03 -3.94
C SER A 62 -7.14 5.08 -4.26
N PHE A 63 -8.34 4.97 -3.69
CA PHE A 63 -9.38 6.00 -3.85
C PHE A 63 -8.94 7.33 -3.22
N VAL A 64 -8.33 7.30 -2.04
CA VAL A 64 -7.82 8.50 -1.36
C VAL A 64 -6.70 9.15 -2.20
N THR A 65 -5.77 8.33 -2.70
CA THR A 65 -4.68 8.79 -3.56
C THR A 65 -5.19 9.38 -4.87
N ASN A 66 -6.22 8.80 -5.47
CA ASN A 66 -6.85 9.34 -6.68
C ASN A 66 -7.60 10.62 -6.43
N LEU A 67 -8.35 10.72 -5.34
CA LEU A 67 -9.01 11.96 -4.93
C LEU A 67 -7.98 13.09 -4.78
N ARG A 68 -6.83 12.82 -4.16
CA ARG A 68 -5.71 13.75 -4.09
C ARG A 68 -5.22 14.19 -5.48
N LYS A 69 -5.04 13.24 -6.42
CA LYS A 69 -4.62 13.54 -7.79
C LYS A 69 -5.63 14.45 -8.51
N VAL A 70 -6.92 14.14 -8.39
CA VAL A 70 -8.00 14.93 -8.99
C VAL A 70 -7.99 16.36 -8.43
N ILE A 71 -7.90 16.53 -7.12
CA ILE A 71 -7.84 17.87 -6.51
C ILE A 71 -6.57 18.61 -6.94
N ASN A 72 -5.44 17.91 -7.06
CA ASN A 72 -4.19 18.51 -7.52
C ASN A 72 -4.26 19.05 -8.95
N THR A 73 -5.13 18.52 -9.84
CA THR A 73 -5.31 19.09 -11.18
C THR A 73 -5.78 20.55 -11.15
N TYR A 74 -6.55 20.92 -10.13
CA TYR A 74 -6.93 22.33 -9.93
C TYR A 74 -5.72 23.21 -9.65
N PHE A 75 -4.77 22.75 -8.84
CA PHE A 75 -3.53 23.51 -8.57
C PHE A 75 -2.63 23.60 -9.81
N VAL A 76 -2.60 22.55 -10.63
CA VAL A 76 -1.88 22.56 -11.92
C VAL A 76 -2.49 23.60 -12.87
N ALA A 77 -3.81 23.63 -12.99
CA ALA A 77 -4.49 24.64 -13.84
C ALA A 77 -4.19 26.07 -13.37
N LYS A 78 -4.12 26.28 -12.05
CA LYS A 78 -3.76 27.57 -11.44
C LYS A 78 -2.30 27.92 -11.68
N ALA A 79 -1.39 26.95 -11.59
CA ALA A 79 0.03 27.13 -11.85
C ALA A 79 0.27 27.53 -13.32
N ASN A 80 -0.47 26.96 -14.28
CA ASN A 80 -0.37 27.33 -15.70
C ASN A 80 -0.72 28.81 -15.94
N LYS A 81 -1.74 29.34 -15.26
CA LYS A 81 -2.06 30.77 -15.35
C LYS A 81 -0.94 31.66 -14.84
N TYR A 82 -0.33 31.28 -13.70
CA TYR A 82 0.82 32.02 -13.16
C TYR A 82 2.07 31.89 -14.04
N ALA A 83 2.18 30.82 -14.83
CA ALA A 83 3.25 30.67 -15.80
C ALA A 83 3.10 31.66 -16.95
N GLU A 84 1.88 31.91 -17.42
CA GLU A 84 1.58 32.95 -18.44
C GLU A 84 1.91 34.35 -17.92
N GLU A 85 1.76 34.60 -16.60
CA GLU A 85 2.09 35.84 -15.93
C GLU A 85 3.58 35.98 -15.57
N GLY A 86 4.40 34.93 -15.79
CA GLY A 86 5.81 34.90 -15.42
C GLY A 86 6.10 34.89 -13.91
N ASN A 87 5.11 34.51 -13.08
CA ASN A 87 5.21 34.53 -11.62
C ASN A 87 5.75 33.21 -11.06
N ALA A 88 7.07 33.08 -10.95
CA ALA A 88 7.73 31.86 -10.49
C ALA A 88 7.39 31.48 -9.03
N ASP A 89 7.25 32.44 -8.14
CA ASP A 89 6.93 32.21 -6.72
C ASP A 89 5.51 31.62 -6.55
N ALA A 90 4.56 32.10 -7.36
CA ALA A 90 3.20 31.56 -7.34
C ALA A 90 3.15 30.15 -7.91
N ILE A 91 3.93 29.85 -8.94
CA ILE A 91 4.05 28.49 -9.50
C ILE A 91 4.61 27.55 -8.43
N TRP A 92 5.69 27.94 -7.76
CA TRP A 92 6.30 27.13 -6.70
C TRP A 92 5.31 26.81 -5.57
N ARG A 93 4.51 27.81 -5.13
CA ARG A 93 3.46 27.59 -4.12
C ARG A 93 2.39 26.62 -4.59
N CYS A 94 1.96 26.72 -5.83
CA CYS A 94 0.97 25.80 -6.42
C CYS A 94 1.51 24.37 -6.59
N ALA A 95 2.81 24.23 -6.85
CA ALA A 95 3.43 22.91 -7.06
C ALA A 95 3.80 22.20 -5.74
N THR A 96 4.08 22.96 -4.68
CA THR A 96 4.65 22.39 -3.44
C THR A 96 3.73 22.61 -2.23
N ILE A 97 3.41 23.87 -1.90
CA ILE A 97 2.73 24.19 -0.63
C ILE A 97 1.29 23.70 -0.63
N TYR A 98 0.50 24.02 -1.65
CA TYR A 98 -0.92 23.66 -1.68
C TYR A 98 -1.16 22.15 -1.77
N PRO A 99 -0.44 21.37 -2.63
CA PRO A 99 -0.56 19.93 -2.63
C PRO A 99 -0.11 19.27 -1.32
N ALA A 100 0.95 19.79 -0.67
CA ALA A 100 1.41 19.28 0.62
C ALA A 100 0.38 19.53 1.73
N LEU A 101 -0.17 20.75 1.80
CA LEU A 101 -1.19 21.11 2.79
C LEU A 101 -2.48 20.29 2.64
N LEU A 102 -2.82 19.91 1.40
CA LEU A 102 -3.94 19.03 1.11
C LEU A 102 -3.65 17.57 1.46
N ALA A 103 -2.42 17.11 1.16
CA ALA A 103 -2.03 15.72 1.37
C ALA A 103 -2.02 15.34 2.86
N ILE A 104 -1.57 16.25 3.73
CA ILE A 104 -1.47 15.99 5.16
C ILE A 104 -2.83 15.57 5.76
N PRO A 105 -3.90 16.38 5.72
CA PRO A 105 -5.17 15.96 6.30
C PRO A 105 -5.82 14.79 5.55
N LEU A 106 -5.67 14.72 4.23
CA LEU A 106 -6.29 13.69 3.42
C LEU A 106 -5.73 12.29 3.69
N LEU A 107 -4.44 12.17 4.00
CA LEU A 107 -3.79 10.91 4.35
C LEU A 107 -3.81 10.65 5.85
N PHE A 108 -3.59 11.69 6.67
CA PHE A 108 -3.55 11.55 8.11
C PHE A 108 -4.89 11.15 8.72
N LEU A 109 -5.98 11.80 8.27
CA LEU A 109 -7.30 11.60 8.87
C LEU A 109 -7.82 10.15 8.77
N PRO A 110 -7.79 9.49 7.58
CA PRO A 110 -8.20 8.09 7.48
C PRO A 110 -7.33 7.16 8.33
N VAL A 111 -6.01 7.34 8.27
CA VAL A 111 -5.06 6.51 9.04
C VAL A 111 -5.30 6.69 10.53
N PHE A 112 -5.47 7.92 11.00
CA PHE A 112 -5.73 8.24 12.40
C PHE A 112 -7.04 7.61 12.89
N ILE A 113 -8.14 7.78 12.15
CA ILE A 113 -9.44 7.23 12.50
C ILE A 113 -9.37 5.70 12.54
N ILE A 114 -8.80 5.07 11.50
CA ILE A 114 -8.69 3.63 11.41
C ILE A 114 -7.84 3.07 12.55
N ASN A 115 -6.75 3.71 12.92
CA ASN A 115 -5.91 3.25 14.03
C ASN A 115 -6.51 3.50 15.41
N MET A 116 -7.34 4.54 15.59
CA MET A 116 -8.03 4.77 16.86
C MET A 116 -9.19 3.80 17.10
N VAL A 117 -9.96 3.51 16.06
CA VAL A 117 -11.21 2.73 16.19
C VAL A 117 -11.06 1.33 15.60
N GLY A 118 -10.07 1.14 14.72
CA GLY A 118 -9.93 -0.04 13.87
C GLY A 118 -9.68 -1.34 14.63
N GLN A 119 -9.02 -1.31 15.79
CA GLN A 119 -8.74 -2.52 16.56
C GLN A 119 -10.04 -3.19 17.02
N ASP A 120 -10.92 -2.43 17.67
CA ASP A 120 -12.19 -2.96 18.18
C ASP A 120 -13.12 -3.37 17.04
N VAL A 121 -13.17 -2.58 15.97
CA VAL A 121 -13.97 -2.89 14.78
C VAL A 121 -13.47 -4.16 14.10
N VAL A 122 -12.17 -4.30 13.90
CA VAL A 122 -11.58 -5.48 13.27
C VAL A 122 -11.79 -6.73 14.13
N ILE A 123 -11.59 -6.64 15.45
CA ILE A 123 -11.86 -7.76 16.35
C ILE A 123 -13.33 -8.20 16.27
N ASN A 124 -14.26 -7.27 16.26
CA ASN A 124 -15.69 -7.57 16.17
C ASN A 124 -16.07 -8.17 14.81
N ILE A 125 -15.51 -7.65 13.71
CA ILE A 125 -15.70 -8.20 12.37
C ILE A 125 -15.13 -9.63 12.31
N MET A 126 -13.90 -9.84 12.78
CA MET A 126 -13.26 -11.16 12.77
C MET A 126 -14.07 -12.22 13.57
N LYS A 127 -14.64 -11.82 14.70
CA LYS A 127 -15.53 -12.69 15.50
C LYS A 127 -16.85 -12.99 14.80
N ALA A 128 -17.35 -12.08 13.98
CA ALA A 128 -18.59 -12.23 13.24
C ALA A 128 -18.44 -13.04 11.93
N LEU A 129 -17.19 -13.18 11.44
CA LEU A 129 -16.92 -13.91 10.20
C LEU A 129 -17.01 -15.43 10.41
N PRO A 130 -17.65 -16.16 9.49
CA PRO A 130 -17.64 -17.62 9.50
C PRO A 130 -16.21 -18.18 9.35
N THR A 131 -15.95 -19.34 9.95
CA THR A 131 -14.61 -19.96 9.97
C THR A 131 -14.04 -20.22 8.58
N PHE A 132 -14.88 -20.50 7.59
CA PHE A 132 -14.40 -20.71 6.21
C PHE A 132 -13.85 -19.41 5.57
N VAL A 133 -14.38 -18.24 5.96
CA VAL A 133 -13.89 -16.93 5.46
C VAL A 133 -12.54 -16.60 6.09
N THR A 134 -12.40 -16.78 7.40
CA THR A 134 -11.13 -16.53 8.09
C THR A 134 -10.04 -17.48 7.61
N HIS A 135 -10.36 -18.76 7.40
CA HIS A 135 -9.42 -19.72 6.82
C HIS A 135 -9.07 -19.36 5.36
N GLY A 136 -10.05 -18.91 4.56
CA GLY A 136 -9.81 -18.42 3.20
C GLY A 136 -8.85 -17.23 3.17
N LEU A 137 -8.99 -16.28 4.11
CA LEU A 137 -8.08 -15.16 4.26
C LEU A 137 -6.65 -15.58 4.65
N GLU A 138 -6.53 -16.57 5.55
CA GLU A 138 -5.22 -17.13 5.93
C GLU A 138 -4.51 -17.78 4.74
N VAL A 139 -5.22 -18.61 3.98
CA VAL A 139 -4.66 -19.25 2.77
C VAL A 139 -4.26 -18.19 1.74
N ALA A 140 -5.15 -17.22 1.48
CA ALA A 140 -4.85 -16.12 0.56
C ALA A 140 -3.61 -15.33 1.00
N GLY A 141 -3.53 -14.95 2.28
CA GLY A 141 -2.40 -14.23 2.86
C GLY A 141 -1.07 -14.97 2.73
N GLY A 142 -1.10 -16.31 2.78
CA GLY A 142 0.09 -17.13 2.55
C GLY A 142 0.53 -17.20 1.09
N VAL A 143 -0.40 -17.10 0.13
CA VAL A 143 -0.11 -17.20 -1.31
C VAL A 143 0.21 -15.84 -1.94
N LEU A 144 -0.39 -14.75 -1.47
CA LEU A 144 -0.23 -13.41 -2.05
C LEU A 144 1.21 -12.93 -2.17
N PRO A 145 2.10 -13.11 -1.17
CA PRO A 145 3.51 -12.74 -1.30
C PRO A 145 4.24 -13.48 -2.43
N ALA A 146 3.92 -14.77 -2.63
CA ALA A 146 4.48 -15.55 -3.73
C ALA A 146 3.99 -15.04 -5.09
N LEU A 147 2.72 -14.64 -5.19
CA LEU A 147 2.18 -14.00 -6.39
C LEU A 147 2.87 -12.66 -6.68
N GLY A 148 3.09 -11.81 -5.66
CA GLY A 148 3.83 -10.55 -5.80
C GLY A 148 5.25 -10.78 -6.34
N PHE A 149 5.95 -11.76 -5.77
CA PHE A 149 7.28 -12.15 -6.25
C PHE A 149 7.26 -12.67 -7.70
N ALA A 150 6.27 -13.49 -8.08
CA ALA A 150 6.12 -13.97 -9.45
C ALA A 150 5.87 -12.82 -10.44
N LEU A 151 5.11 -11.79 -10.05
CA LEU A 151 4.88 -10.59 -10.86
C LEU A 151 6.18 -9.80 -11.08
N ILE A 152 7.00 -9.62 -10.04
CA ILE A 152 8.33 -8.99 -10.17
C ILE A 152 9.19 -9.79 -11.15
N MET A 153 9.23 -11.11 -10.99
CA MET A 153 9.98 -11.99 -11.88
C MET A 153 9.54 -11.87 -13.33
N ASN A 154 8.24 -11.76 -13.58
CA ASN A 154 7.70 -11.59 -14.94
C ASN A 154 8.05 -10.22 -15.54
N MET A 155 8.13 -9.18 -14.73
CA MET A 155 8.45 -7.81 -15.19
C MET A 155 9.94 -7.58 -15.45
N ILE A 156 10.79 -8.03 -14.51
CA ILE A 156 12.24 -7.76 -14.52
C ILE A 156 13.00 -8.93 -15.12
N GLY A 157 12.43 -10.14 -15.05
CA GLY A 157 13.07 -11.39 -15.43
C GLY A 157 13.28 -11.53 -16.93
N LYS A 158 14.44 -11.16 -17.42
CA LYS A 158 14.90 -11.66 -18.72
C LYS A 158 15.30 -13.12 -18.55
N ASN A 159 14.98 -13.98 -19.54
CA ASN A 159 15.31 -15.42 -19.51
C ASN A 159 16.77 -15.71 -19.14
N LYS A 160 17.70 -14.81 -19.49
CA LYS A 160 19.12 -14.91 -19.15
C LYS A 160 19.44 -14.68 -17.66
N LEU A 161 18.53 -14.04 -16.90
CA LEU A 161 18.73 -13.69 -15.50
C LEU A 161 18.06 -14.66 -14.53
N ILE A 162 17.17 -15.52 -15.01
CA ILE A 162 16.45 -16.51 -14.19
C ILE A 162 17.41 -17.40 -13.35
N PRO A 163 18.54 -17.89 -13.88
CA PRO A 163 19.47 -18.70 -13.08
C PRO A 163 20.02 -17.97 -11.85
N PHE A 164 20.21 -16.65 -11.93
CA PHE A 164 20.69 -15.86 -10.80
C PHE A 164 19.66 -15.73 -9.67
N VAL A 165 18.39 -15.81 -9.98
CA VAL A 165 17.32 -15.84 -8.97
C VAL A 165 17.37 -17.13 -8.16
N PHE A 166 17.57 -18.27 -8.84
CA PHE A 166 17.76 -19.56 -8.15
C PHE A 166 19.03 -19.58 -7.30
N LEU A 167 20.12 -18.98 -7.80
CA LEU A 167 21.34 -18.81 -7.02
C LEU A 167 21.10 -17.98 -5.75
N GLY A 168 20.40 -16.83 -5.88
CA GLY A 168 20.03 -16.00 -4.74
C GLY A 168 19.15 -16.74 -3.73
N TYR A 169 18.17 -17.51 -4.22
CA TYR A 169 17.31 -18.32 -3.37
C TYR A 169 18.10 -19.37 -2.58
N ILE A 170 19.01 -20.08 -3.24
CA ILE A 170 19.86 -21.09 -2.58
C ILE A 170 20.73 -20.44 -1.50
N VAL A 171 21.36 -19.29 -1.80
CA VAL A 171 22.22 -18.59 -0.84
C VAL A 171 21.43 -18.17 0.40
N VAL A 172 20.19 -17.68 0.24
CA VAL A 172 19.35 -17.25 1.36
C VAL A 172 18.75 -18.44 2.13
N SER A 173 18.48 -19.57 1.45
CA SER A 173 17.90 -20.75 2.09
C SER A 173 18.89 -21.64 2.83
N VAL A 174 20.18 -21.55 2.51
CA VAL A 174 21.25 -22.38 3.10
C VAL A 174 22.08 -21.61 4.13
N GLY A 175 22.05 -20.25 4.13
CA GLY A 175 22.72 -19.38 5.12
C GLY A 175 21.79 -19.01 6.25
#